data_cf74d2ec320dc81ab956fb8ae094e312
#
_entry.id   cf74d2ec320dc81ab956fb8ae094e312
#
_cell.length_a   1.000
_cell.length_b   1.000
_cell.length_c   1.000
_cell.angle_alpha   90.00
_cell.angle_beta   90.00
_cell.angle_gamma   90.00
#
_symmetry.space_group_name_H-M   'P 1'
#
loop_
_entity.id
_entity.type
_entity.pdbx_description
1 polymer ?
#
loop_
_entity_poly.entity_id
_entity_poly.type
_entity_poly.pdbx_seq_one_letter_code
_entity_poly.pdbx_strand_id
1 'polypeptide(L)'
;MKITVMLTVLLLLLGATPAWAHPIDDYLAMADKAMANPRDADYVALRKAYYAIVAARDDARRNKLADDIDQAKKLLDSALGKNNLDLAERYQREYLRLTFGSIVNQRAAAFFYEKRRNNPTRAAEHRWIADQMLDAIVKIGDGKSVATAYLATTVREEYLVMERLGLQSKGQALMHDKGRHYDLLRGVPVKNPSGAEIQVYFDISSFF
;
A
#
# COMPACT_ATOMS: atom_id res chain seq x y z
N MET A 1 -64.14 34.40 15.45
CA MET A 1 -63.56 33.08 15.18
C MET A 1 -62.47 33.23 14.15
N LYS A 2 -61.22 33.28 14.57
CA LYS A 2 -60.04 33.48 13.67
C LYS A 2 -59.39 32.11 13.45
N ILE A 3 -59.43 31.61 12.23
CA ILE A 3 -58.80 30.35 11.84
C ILE A 3 -57.35 30.67 11.44
N THR A 4 -56.40 30.26 12.28
CA THR A 4 -54.96 30.35 11.99
C THR A 4 -54.57 29.15 11.16
N VAL A 5 -54.24 29.38 9.88
CA VAL A 5 -53.69 28.34 9.00
C VAL A 5 -52.20 28.24 9.29
N MET A 6 -51.83 27.10 9.88
CA MET A 6 -50.41 26.77 10.16
C MET A 6 -49.80 26.14 8.89
N LEU A 7 -48.96 26.93 8.21
CA LEU A 7 -48.25 26.49 7.00
C LEU A 7 -47.04 25.69 7.43
N THR A 8 -47.13 24.36 7.37
CA THR A 8 -46.00 23.47 7.62
C THR A 8 -45.07 23.46 6.39
N VAL A 9 -43.97 24.19 6.50
CA VAL A 9 -42.90 24.15 5.48
C VAL A 9 -42.14 22.83 5.65
N LEU A 10 -42.41 21.86 4.78
CA LEU A 10 -41.65 20.64 4.67
C LEU A 10 -40.31 20.96 3.95
N LEU A 11 -39.25 21.19 4.71
CA LEU A 11 -37.90 21.26 4.16
C LEU A 11 -37.52 19.88 3.65
N LEU A 12 -37.64 19.64 2.36
CA LEU A 12 -36.98 18.55 1.67
C LEU A 12 -35.48 18.82 1.72
N LEU A 13 -34.78 18.24 2.71
CA LEU A 13 -33.36 18.03 2.68
C LEU A 13 -33.09 17.07 1.51
N LEU A 14 -32.87 17.64 0.32
CA LEU A 14 -32.18 16.95 -0.75
C LEU A 14 -30.80 16.56 -0.20
N GLY A 15 -30.69 15.35 0.36
CA GLY A 15 -29.44 14.73 0.68
C GLY A 15 -28.62 14.66 -0.60
N ALA A 16 -27.68 15.59 -0.75
CA ALA A 16 -26.61 15.42 -1.72
C ALA A 16 -25.96 14.07 -1.36
N THR A 17 -26.21 13.04 -2.18
CA THR A 17 -25.41 11.83 -2.14
C THR A 17 -23.96 12.30 -2.21
N PRO A 18 -23.11 11.93 -1.26
CA PRO A 18 -21.71 12.29 -1.35
C PRO A 18 -21.22 11.81 -2.72
N ALA A 19 -20.71 12.72 -3.53
CA ALA A 19 -19.99 12.34 -4.74
C ALA A 19 -18.97 11.31 -4.27
N TRP A 20 -19.09 10.07 -4.76
CA TRP A 20 -18.22 8.96 -4.39
C TRP A 20 -16.80 9.46 -4.55
N ALA A 21 -16.07 9.57 -3.44
CA ALA A 21 -14.68 10.00 -3.48
C ALA A 21 -13.92 9.02 -4.39
N HIS A 22 -13.04 9.55 -5.21
CA HIS A 22 -12.28 8.70 -6.12
C HIS A 22 -11.33 7.81 -5.30
N PRO A 23 -11.11 6.53 -5.63
CA PRO A 23 -10.27 5.61 -4.84
C PRO A 23 -8.88 6.18 -4.49
N ILE A 24 -8.32 7.02 -5.37
CA ILE A 24 -7.04 7.71 -5.12
C ILE A 24 -7.18 8.76 -4.01
N ASP A 25 -8.27 9.53 -3.98
CA ASP A 25 -8.52 10.55 -2.96
C ASP A 25 -8.70 9.88 -1.59
N ASP A 26 -9.43 8.75 -1.54
CA ASP A 26 -9.59 7.93 -0.33
C ASP A 26 -8.26 7.37 0.16
N TYR A 27 -7.44 6.83 -0.75
CA TYR A 27 -6.12 6.34 -0.41
C TYR A 27 -5.22 7.45 0.14
N LEU A 28 -5.16 8.61 -0.52
CA LEU A 28 -4.33 9.73 -0.08
C LEU A 28 -4.77 10.26 1.29
N ALA A 29 -6.08 10.32 1.55
CA ALA A 29 -6.61 10.69 2.86
C ALA A 29 -6.22 9.68 3.95
N MET A 30 -6.25 8.37 3.65
CA MET A 30 -5.76 7.33 4.56
C MET A 30 -4.25 7.45 4.80
N ALA A 31 -3.46 7.73 3.76
CA ALA A 31 -2.02 7.92 3.86
C ALA A 31 -1.68 9.15 4.72
N ASP A 32 -2.34 10.29 4.49
CA ASP A 32 -2.16 11.52 5.28
C ASP A 32 -2.48 11.27 6.77
N LYS A 33 -3.59 10.57 7.06
CA LYS A 33 -3.95 10.18 8.43
C LYS A 33 -2.92 9.26 9.07
N ALA A 34 -2.43 8.26 8.32
CA ALA A 34 -1.43 7.32 8.81
C ALA A 34 -0.06 7.98 9.01
N MET A 35 0.32 8.95 8.18
CA MET A 35 1.54 9.75 8.38
C MET A 35 1.47 10.63 9.62
N ALA A 36 0.28 11.18 9.94
CA ALA A 36 0.07 11.99 11.13
C ALA A 36 0.04 11.13 12.40
N ASN A 37 -0.57 9.94 12.33
CA ASN A 37 -0.83 9.07 13.48
C ASN A 37 -0.64 7.59 13.09
N PRO A 38 0.59 7.12 12.90
CA PRO A 38 0.82 5.76 12.38
C PRO A 38 0.29 4.66 13.31
N ARG A 39 0.20 4.92 14.63
CA ARG A 39 -0.30 3.92 15.59
C ARG A 39 -1.80 3.65 15.50
N ASP A 40 -2.58 4.60 14.99
CA ASP A 40 -4.03 4.54 14.88
C ASP A 40 -4.52 4.18 13.46
N ALA A 41 -3.59 3.89 12.53
CA ALA A 41 -3.92 3.62 11.15
C ALA A 41 -4.50 2.21 10.94
N ASP A 42 -5.54 2.11 10.11
CA ASP A 42 -6.03 0.84 9.58
C ASP A 42 -5.17 0.40 8.39
N TYR A 43 -4.13 -0.37 8.68
CA TYR A 43 -3.18 -0.85 7.67
C TYR A 43 -3.80 -1.84 6.68
N VAL A 44 -4.86 -2.57 7.06
CA VAL A 44 -5.58 -3.48 6.16
C VAL A 44 -6.36 -2.69 5.11
N ALA A 45 -7.13 -1.69 5.55
CA ALA A 45 -7.85 -0.81 4.63
C ALA A 45 -6.89 -0.04 3.71
N LEU A 46 -5.84 0.54 4.27
CA LEU A 46 -4.83 1.30 3.53
C LEU A 46 -4.12 0.42 2.49
N ARG A 47 -3.76 -0.82 2.84
CA ARG A 47 -3.11 -1.75 1.92
C ARG A 47 -4.03 -2.16 0.77
N LYS A 48 -5.31 -2.45 1.04
CA LYS A 48 -6.32 -2.72 0.02
C LYS A 48 -6.49 -1.54 -0.93
N ALA A 49 -6.58 -0.32 -0.40
CA ALA A 49 -6.71 0.89 -1.21
C ALA A 49 -5.46 1.11 -2.08
N TYR A 50 -4.26 0.94 -1.53
CA TYR A 50 -3.01 1.05 -2.28
C TYR A 50 -2.94 0.02 -3.41
N TYR A 51 -3.24 -1.25 -3.14
CA TYR A 51 -3.29 -2.28 -4.16
C TYR A 51 -4.30 -1.94 -5.27
N ALA A 52 -5.49 -1.48 -4.91
CA ALA A 52 -6.54 -1.14 -5.86
C ALA A 52 -6.11 -0.03 -6.84
N ILE A 53 -5.44 1.03 -6.35
CA ILE A 53 -4.97 2.12 -7.23
C ILE A 53 -3.78 1.71 -8.10
N VAL A 54 -2.91 0.82 -7.61
CA VAL A 54 -1.78 0.32 -8.39
C VAL A 54 -2.27 -0.64 -9.48
N ALA A 55 -3.28 -1.47 -9.17
CA ALA A 55 -3.88 -2.42 -10.11
C ALA A 55 -4.88 -1.79 -11.09
N ALA A 56 -5.34 -0.54 -10.86
CA ALA A 56 -6.26 0.14 -11.76
C ALA A 56 -5.59 0.42 -13.11
N ARG A 57 -6.31 0.10 -14.20
CA ARG A 57 -5.86 0.34 -15.59
C ARG A 57 -6.69 1.48 -16.19
N ASP A 58 -6.10 2.19 -17.16
CA ASP A 58 -6.77 3.20 -18.01
C ASP A 58 -7.48 4.32 -17.24
N ASP A 59 -7.00 4.66 -16.05
CA ASP A 59 -7.52 5.77 -15.24
C ASP A 59 -6.59 6.98 -15.35
N ALA A 60 -7.09 8.09 -15.88
CA ALA A 60 -6.33 9.33 -16.04
C ALA A 60 -5.78 9.88 -14.71
N ARG A 61 -6.52 9.72 -13.59
CA ARG A 61 -6.05 10.12 -12.26
C ARG A 61 -4.93 9.21 -11.75
N ARG A 62 -5.01 7.90 -12.05
CA ARG A 62 -3.93 6.95 -11.73
C ARG A 62 -2.66 7.29 -12.51
N ASN A 63 -2.80 7.63 -13.81
CA ASN A 63 -1.65 8.06 -14.63
C ASN A 63 -1.03 9.33 -14.06
N LYS A 64 -1.85 10.32 -13.69
CA LYS A 64 -1.36 11.52 -12.99
C LYS A 64 -0.65 11.19 -11.68
N LEU A 65 -1.18 10.29 -10.86
CA LEU A 65 -0.53 9.86 -9.63
C LEU A 65 0.83 9.20 -9.91
N ALA A 66 0.93 8.37 -10.97
CA ALA A 66 2.20 7.76 -11.37
C ALA A 66 3.23 8.82 -11.79
N ASP A 67 2.82 9.85 -12.53
CA ASP A 67 3.67 10.99 -12.90
C ASP A 67 4.13 11.77 -11.66
N ASP A 68 3.23 12.03 -10.72
CA ASP A 68 3.53 12.74 -9.46
C ASP A 68 4.54 11.92 -8.61
N ILE A 69 4.39 10.59 -8.56
CA ILE A 69 5.33 9.67 -7.88
C ILE A 69 6.70 9.72 -8.55
N ASP A 70 6.76 9.63 -9.88
CA ASP A 70 8.02 9.68 -10.63
C ASP A 70 8.73 11.02 -10.46
N GLN A 71 7.99 12.12 -10.50
CA GLN A 71 8.52 13.46 -10.24
C GLN A 71 9.05 13.58 -8.81
N ALA A 72 8.31 13.16 -7.79
CA ALA A 72 8.75 13.21 -6.40
C ALA A 72 10.03 12.38 -6.19
N LYS A 73 10.10 11.20 -6.83
CA LYS A 73 11.31 10.36 -6.80
C LYS A 73 12.51 11.02 -7.47
N LYS A 74 12.35 11.61 -8.65
CA LYS A 74 13.44 12.34 -9.34
C LYS A 74 13.98 13.49 -8.51
N LEU A 75 13.11 14.24 -7.85
CA LEU A 75 13.50 15.34 -6.96
C LEU A 75 14.25 14.82 -5.73
N LEU A 76 13.79 13.73 -5.13
CA LEU A 76 14.47 13.05 -4.03
C LEU A 76 15.88 12.58 -4.44
N ASP A 77 15.99 11.86 -5.56
CA ASP A 77 17.26 11.33 -6.06
C ASP A 77 18.24 12.47 -6.39
N SER A 78 17.76 13.58 -6.99
CA SER A 78 18.57 14.78 -7.25
C SER A 78 19.09 15.42 -5.96
N ALA A 79 18.25 15.55 -4.94
CA ALA A 79 18.65 16.11 -3.64
C ALA A 79 19.69 15.21 -2.94
N LEU A 80 19.49 13.89 -3.00
CA LEU A 80 20.44 12.90 -2.47
C LEU A 80 21.78 12.94 -3.20
N GLY A 81 21.77 13.04 -4.53
CA GLY A 81 22.98 13.16 -5.36
C GLY A 81 23.79 14.42 -5.05
N LYS A 82 23.12 15.52 -4.70
CA LYS A 82 23.73 16.78 -4.26
C LYS A 82 24.09 16.82 -2.77
N ASN A 83 23.85 15.72 -2.05
CA ASN A 83 24.01 15.62 -0.59
C ASN A 83 23.23 16.70 0.20
N ASN A 84 22.16 17.23 -0.37
CA ASN A 84 21.26 18.17 0.30
C ASN A 84 20.21 17.39 1.11
N LEU A 85 20.59 17.01 2.33
CA LEU A 85 19.79 16.09 3.15
C LEU A 85 18.47 16.73 3.64
N ASP A 86 18.40 18.04 3.84
CA ASP A 86 17.18 18.72 4.26
C ASP A 86 16.16 18.76 3.12
N LEU A 87 16.62 19.03 1.92
CA LEU A 87 15.78 18.97 0.72
C LEU A 87 15.36 17.52 0.41
N ALA A 88 16.28 16.56 0.56
CA ALA A 88 15.98 15.15 0.41
C ALA A 88 14.90 14.67 1.40
N GLU A 89 14.95 15.11 2.66
CA GLU A 89 13.92 14.75 3.64
C GLU A 89 12.54 15.33 3.30
N ARG A 90 12.48 16.54 2.73
CA ARG A 90 11.22 17.12 2.25
C ARG A 90 10.62 16.31 1.10
N TYR A 91 11.43 15.95 0.11
CA TYR A 91 10.99 15.12 -1.02
C TYR A 91 10.71 13.68 -0.61
N GLN A 92 11.44 13.13 0.37
CA GLN A 92 11.16 11.82 0.93
C GLN A 92 9.76 11.76 1.56
N ARG A 93 9.33 12.81 2.27
CA ARG A 93 7.99 12.87 2.84
C ARG A 93 6.90 12.92 1.77
N GLU A 94 7.08 13.72 0.72
CA GLU A 94 6.13 13.78 -0.38
C GLU A 94 6.06 12.46 -1.14
N TYR A 95 7.20 11.87 -1.45
CA TYR A 95 7.26 10.56 -2.09
C TYR A 95 6.59 9.46 -1.26
N LEU A 96 6.81 9.46 0.06
CA LEU A 96 6.15 8.52 0.97
C LEU A 96 4.65 8.77 1.06
N ARG A 97 4.19 10.03 1.05
CA ARG A 97 2.76 10.34 1.05
C ARG A 97 2.06 9.66 -0.14
N LEU A 98 2.65 9.77 -1.32
CA LEU A 98 2.09 9.17 -2.54
C LEU A 98 2.19 7.64 -2.56
N THR A 99 3.18 7.07 -1.89
CA THR A 99 3.52 5.64 -1.91
C THR A 99 3.48 4.99 -0.53
N PHE A 100 2.68 5.52 0.40
CA PHE A 100 2.70 5.12 1.81
C PHE A 100 2.43 3.63 2.01
N GLY A 101 1.56 3.04 1.17
CA GLY A 101 1.25 1.62 1.18
C GLY A 101 2.37 0.69 0.70
N SER A 102 3.48 1.22 0.18
CA SER A 102 4.62 0.42 -0.30
C SER A 102 5.56 0.04 0.83
N ILE A 103 5.69 -1.26 1.10
CA ILE A 103 6.64 -1.80 2.09
C ILE A 103 8.07 -1.44 1.72
N VAL A 104 8.40 -1.53 0.43
CA VAL A 104 9.76 -1.26 -0.09
C VAL A 104 10.14 0.19 0.18
N ASN A 105 9.22 1.15 -0.05
CA ASN A 105 9.48 2.57 0.16
C ASN A 105 9.56 2.93 1.65
N GLN A 106 8.79 2.27 2.51
CA GLN A 106 8.93 2.41 3.96
C GLN A 106 10.31 1.91 4.46
N ARG A 107 10.78 0.77 3.94
CA ARG A 107 12.12 0.27 4.27
C ARG A 107 13.24 1.17 3.74
N ALA A 108 13.07 1.74 2.54
CA ALA A 108 14.00 2.73 1.99
C ALA A 108 14.07 4.00 2.84
N ALA A 109 12.91 4.48 3.34
CA ALA A 109 12.86 5.60 4.27
C ALA A 109 13.57 5.28 5.60
N ALA A 110 13.37 4.08 6.14
CA ALA A 110 14.08 3.64 7.34
C ALA A 110 15.61 3.69 7.14
N PHE A 111 16.08 3.20 5.99
CA PHE A 111 17.51 3.27 5.64
C PHE A 111 18.00 4.71 5.50
N PHE A 112 17.24 5.59 4.84
CA PHE A 112 17.57 7.02 4.72
C PHE A 112 17.72 7.68 6.09
N TYR A 113 16.73 7.50 6.98
CA TYR A 113 16.78 8.09 8.33
C TYR A 113 17.93 7.52 9.17
N GLU A 114 18.22 6.22 9.06
CA GLU A 114 19.32 5.61 9.79
C GLU A 114 20.69 6.06 9.28
N LYS A 115 20.93 5.93 7.96
CA LYS A 115 22.27 6.06 7.38
C LYS A 115 22.63 7.48 6.92
N ARG A 116 21.62 8.29 6.58
CA ARG A 116 21.87 9.62 6.04
C ARG A 116 21.51 10.73 7.04
N ARG A 117 20.47 10.54 7.84
CA ARG A 117 20.00 11.53 8.83
C ARG A 117 20.45 11.23 10.26
N ASN A 118 21.04 10.07 10.52
CA ASN A 118 21.40 9.61 11.86
C ASN A 118 20.21 9.74 12.85
N ASN A 119 19.02 9.37 12.39
CA ASN A 119 17.79 9.43 13.17
C ASN A 119 17.21 8.02 13.38
N PRO A 120 17.70 7.29 14.40
CA PRO A 120 17.27 5.91 14.64
C PRO A 120 15.79 5.79 15.04
N THR A 121 15.23 6.82 15.65
CA THR A 121 13.81 6.85 16.06
C THR A 121 12.90 6.82 14.83
N ARG A 122 13.13 7.72 13.86
CA ARG A 122 12.36 7.70 12.61
C ARG A 122 12.63 6.45 11.78
N ALA A 123 13.86 5.96 11.78
CA ALA A 123 14.19 4.70 11.12
C ALA A 123 13.39 3.52 11.70
N ALA A 124 13.29 3.43 13.04
CA ALA A 124 12.50 2.42 13.72
C ALA A 124 11.00 2.55 13.43
N GLU A 125 10.47 3.77 13.36
CA GLU A 125 9.08 4.03 12.99
C GLU A 125 8.75 3.51 11.58
N HIS A 126 9.57 3.83 10.58
CA HIS A 126 9.36 3.36 9.21
C HIS A 126 9.52 1.82 9.08
N ARG A 127 10.41 1.18 9.85
CA ARG A 127 10.48 -0.30 9.91
C ARG A 127 9.18 -0.88 10.48
N TRP A 128 8.69 -0.29 11.57
CA TRP A 128 7.44 -0.73 12.19
C TRP A 128 6.25 -0.56 11.21
N ILE A 129 6.14 0.57 10.50
CA ILE A 129 5.12 0.77 9.46
C ILE A 129 5.23 -0.30 8.37
N ALA A 130 6.45 -0.59 7.89
CA ALA A 130 6.68 -1.65 6.90
C ALA A 130 6.19 -3.02 7.40
N ASP A 131 6.41 -3.33 8.68
CA ASP A 131 5.94 -4.57 9.30
C ASP A 131 4.41 -4.61 9.43
N GLN A 132 3.76 -3.48 9.78
CA GLN A 132 2.30 -3.40 9.79
C GLN A 132 1.69 -3.61 8.40
N MET A 133 2.31 -3.06 7.34
CA MET A 133 1.89 -3.30 5.95
C MET A 133 2.04 -4.76 5.55
N LEU A 134 3.13 -5.40 5.96
CA LEU A 134 3.36 -6.82 5.68
C LEU A 134 2.35 -7.71 6.41
N ASP A 135 2.06 -7.40 7.69
CA ASP A 135 1.02 -8.08 8.46
C ASP A 135 -0.38 -7.87 7.84
N ALA A 136 -0.63 -6.68 7.27
CA ALA A 136 -1.88 -6.40 6.57
C ALA A 136 -2.04 -7.29 5.33
N ILE A 137 -0.99 -7.51 4.53
CA ILE A 137 -1.04 -8.44 3.38
C ILE A 137 -1.45 -9.84 3.86
N VAL A 138 -0.79 -10.35 4.91
CA VAL A 138 -1.06 -11.68 5.46
C VAL A 138 -2.48 -11.80 6.05
N LYS A 139 -3.08 -10.69 6.50
CA LYS A 139 -4.46 -10.66 7.00
C LYS A 139 -5.52 -10.58 5.89
N ILE A 140 -5.17 -10.10 4.70
CA ILE A 140 -6.13 -9.92 3.58
C ILE A 140 -6.48 -11.27 2.94
N GLY A 141 -5.54 -12.21 2.88
CA GLY A 141 -5.72 -13.53 2.31
C GLY A 141 -5.01 -14.61 3.14
N ASP A 142 -5.09 -15.87 2.71
CA ASP A 142 -4.31 -16.97 3.27
C ASP A 142 -3.35 -17.62 2.26
N GLY A 143 -3.36 -17.12 1.02
CA GLY A 143 -2.49 -17.57 -0.06
C GLY A 143 -2.68 -19.02 -0.51
N LYS A 144 -3.74 -19.72 -0.10
CA LYS A 144 -3.93 -21.15 -0.43
C LYS A 144 -4.57 -21.40 -1.79
N SER A 145 -5.13 -20.37 -2.40
CA SER A 145 -5.78 -20.44 -3.69
C SER A 145 -5.77 -19.09 -4.40
N VAL A 146 -6.13 -19.05 -5.69
CA VAL A 146 -6.34 -17.79 -6.42
C VAL A 146 -7.42 -16.91 -5.77
N ALA A 147 -8.44 -17.49 -5.13
CA ALA A 147 -9.52 -16.75 -4.49
C ALA A 147 -9.07 -16.06 -3.18
N THR A 148 -8.04 -16.58 -2.54
CA THR A 148 -7.50 -16.09 -1.27
C THR A 148 -6.02 -15.67 -1.38
N ALA A 149 -5.58 -15.37 -2.61
CA ALA A 149 -4.22 -14.96 -2.92
C ALA A 149 -3.82 -13.68 -2.16
N TYR A 150 -2.57 -13.59 -1.77
CA TYR A 150 -2.00 -12.37 -1.19
C TYR A 150 -1.89 -11.27 -2.25
N LEU A 151 -2.23 -10.03 -1.89
CA LEU A 151 -2.16 -8.89 -2.79
C LEU A 151 -0.74 -8.30 -2.78
N ALA A 152 0.07 -8.63 -3.78
CA ALA A 152 1.42 -8.08 -3.94
C ALA A 152 1.45 -6.97 -4.99
N THR A 153 2.22 -5.91 -4.72
CA THR A 153 2.43 -4.80 -5.66
C THR A 153 3.85 -4.78 -6.22
N THR A 154 4.71 -5.67 -5.77
CA THR A 154 6.07 -5.89 -6.28
C THR A 154 6.52 -7.32 -5.99
N VAL A 155 7.37 -7.88 -6.84
CA VAL A 155 8.03 -9.18 -6.60
C VAL A 155 8.73 -9.22 -5.23
N ARG A 156 9.30 -8.09 -4.80
CA ARG A 156 9.95 -8.03 -3.48
C ARG A 156 8.97 -8.29 -2.35
N GLU A 157 7.73 -7.85 -2.46
CA GLU A 157 6.71 -8.10 -1.43
C GLU A 157 6.33 -9.58 -1.34
N GLU A 158 6.28 -10.31 -2.45
CA GLU A 158 6.04 -11.75 -2.44
C GLU A 158 7.07 -12.48 -1.57
N TYR A 159 8.35 -12.19 -1.79
CA TYR A 159 9.43 -12.80 -0.98
C TYR A 159 9.40 -12.36 0.48
N LEU A 160 8.98 -11.12 0.78
CA LEU A 160 8.79 -10.67 2.16
C LEU A 160 7.64 -11.40 2.86
N VAL A 161 6.57 -11.70 2.12
CA VAL A 161 5.47 -12.54 2.64
C VAL A 161 5.95 -13.96 2.87
N MET A 162 6.70 -14.56 1.92
CA MET A 162 7.28 -15.89 2.11
C MET A 162 8.16 -15.95 3.38
N GLU A 163 9.01 -14.95 3.57
CA GLU A 163 9.84 -14.81 4.78
C GLU A 163 8.98 -14.70 6.04
N ARG A 164 7.92 -13.88 6.03
CA ARG A 164 6.98 -13.72 7.15
C ARG A 164 6.26 -15.03 7.49
N LEU A 165 5.95 -15.85 6.49
CA LEU A 165 5.37 -17.18 6.66
C LEU A 165 6.39 -18.23 7.11
N GLY A 166 7.66 -17.88 7.23
CA GLY A 166 8.75 -18.81 7.57
C GLY A 166 9.06 -19.81 6.44
N LEU A 167 8.84 -19.43 5.19
CA LEU A 167 9.06 -20.25 4.00
C LEU A 167 10.29 -19.78 3.22
N GLN A 168 11.11 -20.73 2.79
CA GLN A 168 12.17 -20.53 1.82
C GLN A 168 11.62 -20.87 0.41
N SER A 169 11.62 -19.91 -0.49
CA SER A 169 11.19 -20.14 -1.87
C SER A 169 12.11 -21.15 -2.58
N LYS A 170 11.49 -22.06 -3.34
CA LYS A 170 12.14 -23.09 -4.17
C LYS A 170 11.84 -22.93 -5.67
N GLY A 171 10.83 -22.18 -6.02
CA GLY A 171 10.45 -21.91 -7.39
C GLY A 171 9.17 -21.11 -7.50
N GLN A 172 8.90 -20.61 -8.68
CA GLN A 172 7.67 -19.88 -8.99
C GLN A 172 7.10 -20.29 -10.34
N ALA A 173 5.81 -20.06 -10.55
CA ALA A 173 5.11 -20.23 -11.80
C ALA A 173 4.09 -19.12 -11.98
N LEU A 174 4.09 -18.49 -13.16
CA LEU A 174 3.08 -17.51 -13.55
C LEU A 174 1.79 -18.23 -13.93
N MET A 175 0.66 -17.75 -13.47
CA MET A 175 -0.67 -18.28 -13.73
C MET A 175 -1.63 -17.17 -14.19
N HIS A 176 -2.63 -17.56 -14.96
CA HIS A 176 -3.73 -16.71 -15.39
C HIS A 176 -5.05 -17.35 -15.03
N ASP A 177 -5.92 -16.59 -14.38
CA ASP A 177 -7.30 -17.00 -14.14
C ASP A 177 -8.23 -15.79 -14.27
N LYS A 178 -9.30 -15.95 -15.06
CA LYS A 178 -10.36 -14.95 -15.27
C LYS A 178 -9.85 -13.52 -15.53
N GLY A 179 -8.80 -13.40 -16.35
CA GLY A 179 -8.22 -12.11 -16.73
C GLY A 179 -7.31 -11.46 -15.66
N ARG A 180 -6.98 -12.20 -14.61
CA ARG A 180 -6.02 -11.80 -13.57
C ARG A 180 -4.75 -12.60 -13.67
N HIS A 181 -3.67 -12.02 -13.16
CA HIS A 181 -2.34 -12.61 -13.14
C HIS A 181 -1.97 -13.01 -11.71
N TYR A 182 -1.43 -14.20 -11.56
CA TYR A 182 -1.01 -14.73 -10.26
C TYR A 182 0.39 -15.31 -10.36
N ASP A 183 1.18 -15.11 -9.30
CA ASP A 183 2.38 -15.89 -9.06
C ASP A 183 2.07 -16.99 -8.04
N LEU A 184 2.47 -18.21 -8.39
CA LEU A 184 2.46 -19.37 -7.52
C LEU A 184 3.89 -19.63 -7.04
N LEU A 185 4.22 -19.20 -5.83
CA LEU A 185 5.50 -19.53 -5.22
C LEU A 185 5.40 -20.87 -4.48
N ARG A 186 6.40 -21.72 -4.69
CA ARG A 186 6.59 -22.96 -3.92
C ARG A 186 7.69 -22.74 -2.92
N GLY A 187 7.45 -23.12 -1.68
CA GLY A 187 8.42 -22.95 -0.60
C GLY A 187 8.40 -24.11 0.37
N VAL A 188 9.48 -24.25 1.12
CA VAL A 188 9.59 -25.20 2.23
C VAL A 188 9.75 -24.42 3.53
N PRO A 189 9.26 -24.96 4.67
CA PRO A 189 9.49 -24.33 5.96
C PRO A 189 10.98 -24.19 6.26
N VAL A 190 11.43 -23.00 6.64
CA VAL A 190 12.84 -22.75 7.00
C VAL A 190 13.31 -23.68 8.10
N LYS A 191 12.42 -24.02 9.06
CA LYS A 191 12.71 -24.94 10.18
C LYS A 191 12.72 -26.43 9.77
N ASN A 192 12.21 -26.77 8.58
CA ASN A 192 12.20 -28.12 8.03
C ASN A 192 12.42 -28.06 6.50
N PRO A 193 13.67 -27.84 6.03
CA PRO A 193 13.96 -27.66 4.60
C PRO A 193 13.73 -28.89 3.73
N SER A 194 13.61 -30.09 4.33
CA SER A 194 13.26 -31.36 3.66
C SER A 194 11.77 -31.69 3.77
N GLY A 195 10.97 -30.80 4.36
CA GLY A 195 9.52 -31.00 4.46
C GLY A 195 8.80 -30.84 3.13
N ALA A 196 7.49 -31.10 3.16
CA ALA A 196 6.64 -30.94 1.98
C ALA A 196 6.65 -29.50 1.49
N GLU A 197 6.65 -29.31 0.17
CA GLU A 197 6.47 -28.00 -0.45
C GLU A 197 5.07 -27.44 -0.16
N ILE A 198 5.04 -26.16 0.17
CA ILE A 198 3.82 -25.39 0.37
C ILE A 198 3.68 -24.44 -0.83
N GLN A 199 2.49 -24.42 -1.42
CA GLN A 199 2.15 -23.50 -2.50
C GLN A 199 1.51 -22.25 -1.92
N VAL A 200 1.97 -21.08 -2.39
CA VAL A 200 1.48 -19.77 -1.94
C VAL A 200 1.13 -18.94 -3.18
N TYR A 201 -0.12 -18.51 -3.26
CA TYR A 201 -0.66 -17.73 -4.37
C TYR A 201 -0.56 -16.24 -4.06
N PHE A 202 -0.05 -15.49 -5.03
CA PHE A 202 0.00 -14.03 -5.03
C PHE A 202 -0.79 -13.48 -6.21
N ASP A 203 -1.66 -12.51 -5.96
CA ASP A 203 -2.27 -11.73 -7.02
C ASP A 203 -1.31 -10.59 -7.39
N ILE A 204 -0.80 -10.66 -8.60
CA ILE A 204 0.18 -9.74 -9.17
C ILE A 204 -0.42 -8.91 -10.32
N SER A 205 -1.74 -8.84 -10.42
CA SER A 205 -2.41 -8.09 -11.49
C SER A 205 -2.01 -6.61 -11.51
N SER A 206 -1.46 -6.08 -10.43
CA SER A 206 -0.89 -4.74 -10.34
C SER A 206 0.43 -4.56 -11.11
N PHE A 207 1.08 -5.64 -11.58
CA PHE A 207 2.34 -5.58 -12.35
C PHE A 207 2.09 -5.34 -13.85
N PHE A 208 0.89 -5.61 -14.33
CA PHE A 208 0.47 -5.58 -15.72
C PHE A 208 -0.59 -4.49 -15.92
#